data_a84da92a2474e0a430d3ec053945ed43
#
_entry.id   a84da92a2474e0a430d3ec053945ed43
#
_cell.length_a   1.000
_cell.length_b   1.000
_cell.length_c   1.000
_cell.angle_alpha   90.00
_cell.angle_beta   90.00
_cell.angle_gamma   90.00
#
_symmetry.space_group_name_H-M   'P 1'
#
loop_
_entity.id
_entity.type
_entity.pdbx_description
1 polymer ?
#
loop_
_entity_poly.entity_id
_entity_poly.type
_entity_poly.pdbx_seq_one_letter_code
_entity_poly.pdbx_strand_id
1 'polypeptide(L)'
;MXMGGFIPPSLFMADTKVDICARAIIMIGASPISSFDDGSTEALVASNMYENILKSCLSRHRWKFATEQKQLSLLADTPTGRYEFAYQLPTSPELLVLNTVTVNDNPIQYARYGDKIFVNSYGSTNTLIADYIFRQVEAEFPEYFKLALQYKLAAIFAGSVARDAQMIQQFETLGENQMRIAKNIDSQEVTNSVLNTKRFIQDRLTTGGY
;
A
#
# COMPACT_ATOMS: atom_id res chain seq x y z
N MET A 1 -38.54 21.80 30.76
CA MET A 1 -37.85 20.51 30.56
C MET A 1 -37.51 20.35 29.07
N UNK A 2 -36.36 20.61 28.42
CA UNK A 2 -36.00 20.55 27.33
C UNK A 2 -35.46 19.49 27.06
N MET A 3 -35.84 18.86 26.47
CA MET A 3 -35.22 17.69 25.92
C MET A 3 -34.07 18.10 25.01
N GLY A 4 -32.88 18.00 25.54
CA GLY A 4 -31.68 18.14 24.73
C GLY A 4 -31.60 17.00 23.71
N GLY A 5 -31.84 17.33 22.42
CA GLY A 5 -31.72 16.36 21.36
C GLY A 5 -30.27 15.88 21.29
N PHE A 6 -30.04 14.59 21.54
CA PHE A 6 -28.76 13.94 21.32
C PHE A 6 -28.50 13.91 19.80
N ILE A 7 -27.62 14.77 19.34
CA ILE A 7 -27.15 14.70 17.96
C ILE A 7 -26.11 13.56 17.94
N PRO A 8 -26.38 12.45 17.25
CA PRO A 8 -25.39 11.39 17.16
C PRO A 8 -24.13 11.93 16.48
N PRO A 9 -22.94 11.48 16.87
CA PRO A 9 -21.71 11.88 16.17
C PRO A 9 -21.91 11.59 14.68
N SER A 10 -21.61 12.60 13.87
CA SER A 10 -21.68 12.48 12.42
C SER A 10 -21.00 11.17 12.00
N LEU A 11 -21.74 10.31 11.35
CA LEU A 11 -21.18 9.13 10.72
C LEU A 11 -20.19 9.64 9.66
N PHE A 12 -18.92 9.63 9.97
CA PHE A 12 -17.89 9.85 8.96
C PHE A 12 -18.00 8.65 8.02
N MET A 13 -18.76 8.82 6.95
CA MET A 13 -18.80 7.80 5.91
C MET A 13 -17.40 7.72 5.30
N ALA A 14 -16.80 6.55 5.46
CA ALA A 14 -15.49 6.29 4.87
C ALA A 14 -15.59 6.42 3.34
N ASP A 15 -14.57 7.04 2.74
CA ASP A 15 -14.53 7.23 1.28
C ASP A 15 -14.57 5.88 0.58
N THR A 16 -15.41 5.80 -0.45
CA THR A 16 -15.50 4.64 -1.33
C THR A 16 -14.63 4.87 -2.58
N LYS A 17 -14.41 3.81 -3.35
CA LYS A 17 -13.72 3.91 -4.64
C LYS A 17 -14.46 4.86 -5.60
N VAL A 18 -15.80 4.93 -5.52
CA VAL A 18 -16.61 5.85 -6.34
C VAL A 18 -16.33 7.30 -5.93
N ASP A 19 -16.25 7.58 -4.62
CA ASP A 19 -15.98 8.94 -4.11
C ASP A 19 -14.59 9.43 -4.58
N ILE A 20 -13.58 8.56 -4.52
CA ILE A 20 -12.21 8.88 -4.95
C ILE A 20 -12.21 9.22 -6.46
N CYS A 21 -12.88 8.39 -7.27
CA CYS A 21 -13.01 8.62 -8.71
C CYS A 21 -13.81 9.90 -9.01
N ALA A 22 -14.91 10.12 -8.31
CA ALA A 22 -15.75 11.31 -8.49
C ALA A 22 -14.95 12.60 -8.26
N ARG A 23 -14.12 12.63 -7.20
CA ARG A 23 -13.26 13.79 -6.92
C ARG A 23 -12.22 14.01 -8.03
N ALA A 24 -11.64 12.92 -8.53
CA ALA A 24 -10.66 13.02 -9.65
C ALA A 24 -11.33 13.55 -10.93
N ILE A 25 -12.57 13.14 -11.20
CA ILE A 25 -13.36 13.61 -12.35
C ILE A 25 -13.69 15.10 -12.20
N ILE A 26 -14.05 15.55 -11.00
CA ILE A 26 -14.29 16.97 -10.72
C ILE A 26 -13.02 17.80 -11.02
N MET A 27 -11.83 17.28 -10.73
CA MET A 27 -10.58 17.99 -10.94
C MET A 27 -10.35 18.34 -12.42
N ILE A 28 -10.87 17.53 -13.35
CA ILE A 28 -10.78 17.81 -14.80
C ILE A 28 -11.95 18.64 -15.34
N GLY A 29 -12.88 19.05 -14.44
CA GLY A 29 -14.03 19.85 -14.83
C GLY A 29 -15.19 19.06 -15.42
N ALA A 30 -15.18 17.72 -15.28
CA ALA A 30 -16.26 16.85 -15.77
C ALA A 30 -17.27 16.55 -14.65
N SER A 31 -18.42 16.01 -15.02
CA SER A 31 -19.49 15.67 -14.08
C SER A 31 -19.11 14.42 -13.28
N PRO A 32 -19.21 14.47 -11.96
CA PRO A 32 -18.84 13.30 -11.13
C PRO A 32 -19.81 12.13 -11.35
N ILE A 33 -19.28 10.93 -11.17
CA ILE A 33 -20.06 9.70 -11.24
C ILE A 33 -20.74 9.44 -9.89
N SER A 34 -21.87 8.76 -9.92
CA SER A 34 -22.58 8.31 -8.71
C SER A 34 -22.39 6.81 -8.46
N SER A 35 -22.04 6.07 -9.51
CA SER A 35 -21.72 4.64 -9.43
C SER A 35 -20.86 4.28 -10.65
N PHE A 36 -20.22 3.10 -10.59
CA PHE A 36 -19.47 2.59 -11.76
C PHE A 36 -20.40 2.08 -12.87
N ASP A 37 -21.69 1.95 -12.58
CA ASP A 37 -22.69 1.43 -13.52
C ASP A 37 -23.64 2.52 -14.02
N ASP A 38 -23.29 3.81 -13.90
CA ASP A 38 -24.20 4.91 -14.28
C ASP A 38 -24.26 5.14 -15.81
N GLY A 39 -23.49 4.38 -16.58
CA GLY A 39 -23.55 4.41 -18.05
C GLY A 39 -22.77 5.54 -18.71
N SER A 40 -22.14 6.40 -17.94
CA SER A 40 -21.31 7.49 -18.49
C SER A 40 -19.94 6.99 -18.96
N THR A 41 -19.29 7.74 -19.83
CA THR A 41 -17.91 7.48 -20.26
C THR A 41 -16.97 7.50 -19.04
N GLU A 42 -17.20 8.43 -18.13
CA GLU A 42 -16.43 8.58 -16.89
C GLU A 42 -16.51 7.33 -16.03
N ALA A 43 -17.71 6.77 -15.87
CA ALA A 43 -17.92 5.54 -15.09
C ALA A 43 -17.23 4.34 -15.76
N LEU A 44 -17.31 4.25 -17.09
CA LEU A 44 -16.65 3.18 -17.85
C LEU A 44 -15.14 3.23 -17.66
N VAL A 45 -14.52 4.41 -17.75
CA VAL A 45 -13.08 4.59 -17.54
C VAL A 45 -12.72 4.26 -16.08
N ALA A 46 -13.50 4.77 -15.12
CA ALA A 46 -13.27 4.54 -13.69
C ALA A 46 -13.30 3.06 -13.36
N SER A 47 -14.32 2.32 -13.81
CA SER A 47 -14.48 0.89 -13.52
C SER A 47 -13.32 0.05 -14.08
N ASN A 48 -12.77 0.46 -15.22
CA ASN A 48 -11.68 -0.29 -15.86
C ASN A 48 -10.28 0.09 -15.34
N MET A 49 -10.07 1.34 -14.93
CA MET A 49 -8.73 1.85 -14.63
C MET A 49 -8.44 1.92 -13.13
N TYR A 50 -9.45 2.06 -12.27
CA TYR A 50 -9.27 2.33 -10.84
C TYR A 50 -8.34 1.33 -10.15
N GLU A 51 -8.64 0.03 -10.25
CA GLU A 51 -7.86 -1.01 -9.57
C GLU A 51 -6.41 -1.05 -10.05
N ASN A 52 -6.19 -0.86 -11.35
CA ASN A 52 -4.84 -0.88 -11.93
C ASN A 52 -4.00 0.28 -11.39
N ILE A 53 -4.56 1.48 -11.36
CA ILE A 53 -3.88 2.67 -10.85
C ILE A 53 -3.64 2.55 -9.35
N LEU A 54 -4.66 2.10 -8.59
CA LEU A 54 -4.54 1.92 -7.15
C LEU A 54 -3.44 0.92 -6.79
N LYS A 55 -3.44 -0.27 -7.41
CA LYS A 55 -2.44 -1.30 -7.14
C LYS A 55 -1.03 -0.82 -7.50
N SER A 56 -0.91 -0.06 -8.60
CA SER A 56 0.35 0.57 -8.98
C SER A 56 0.84 1.53 -7.90
N CYS A 57 -0.05 2.39 -7.38
CA CYS A 57 0.31 3.36 -6.33
C CYS A 57 0.69 2.66 -5.02
N LEU A 58 -0.07 1.61 -4.64
CA LEU A 58 0.22 0.82 -3.43
C LEU A 58 1.58 0.12 -3.53
N SER A 59 1.92 -0.40 -4.70
CA SER A 59 3.17 -1.16 -4.90
C SER A 59 4.43 -0.28 -4.92
N ARG A 60 4.31 1.05 -4.95
CA ARG A 60 5.45 1.97 -5.13
C ARG A 60 6.20 2.30 -3.83
N HIS A 61 5.66 1.88 -2.67
CA HIS A 61 6.25 2.21 -1.37
C HIS A 61 5.72 1.22 -0.33
N ARG A 62 6.51 0.98 0.72
CA ARG A 62 6.09 0.18 1.87
C ARG A 62 5.21 1.04 2.78
N TRP A 63 3.98 1.31 2.32
CA TRP A 63 3.02 2.12 3.08
C TRP A 63 2.68 1.43 4.40
N LYS A 64 2.76 2.14 5.51
CA LYS A 64 2.45 1.58 6.82
C LYS A 64 1.01 1.08 6.90
N PHE A 65 0.09 1.80 6.26
CA PHE A 65 -1.33 1.41 6.26
C PHE A 65 -1.62 0.19 5.35
N ALA A 66 -0.70 -0.20 4.49
CA ALA A 66 -0.90 -1.29 3.51
C ALA A 66 0.23 -2.32 3.55
N THR A 67 1.00 -2.37 4.64
CA THR A 67 2.07 -3.36 4.85
C THR A 67 1.74 -4.18 6.09
N GLU A 68 1.95 -5.48 6.01
CA GLU A 68 1.65 -6.42 7.09
C GLU A 68 2.72 -7.49 7.19
N GLN A 69 2.89 -8.04 8.37
CA GLN A 69 3.72 -9.23 8.62
C GLN A 69 2.80 -10.39 9.01
N LYS A 70 3.01 -11.54 8.40
CA LYS A 70 2.18 -12.71 8.65
C LYS A 70 3.01 -13.98 8.61
N GLN A 71 2.74 -14.87 9.56
CA GLN A 71 3.34 -16.20 9.58
C GLN A 71 2.81 -17.02 8.41
N LEU A 72 3.72 -17.70 7.71
CA LEU A 72 3.40 -18.55 6.58
C LEU A 72 3.12 -19.98 7.02
N SER A 73 2.19 -20.64 6.32
CA SER A 73 1.84 -22.03 6.57
C SER A 73 2.68 -22.95 5.68
N LEU A 74 3.34 -23.90 6.30
CA LEU A 74 4.06 -24.96 5.58
C LEU A 74 3.05 -25.86 4.88
N LEU A 75 3.29 -26.14 3.61
CA LEU A 75 2.45 -27.04 2.82
C LEU A 75 2.84 -28.49 3.14
N ALA A 76 1.82 -29.35 3.24
CA ALA A 76 2.02 -30.77 3.56
C ALA A 76 2.72 -31.53 2.42
N ASP A 77 2.45 -31.15 1.19
CA ASP A 77 3.04 -31.81 0.02
C ASP A 77 4.47 -31.35 -0.21
N THR A 78 5.38 -32.30 -0.30
CA THR A 78 6.78 -32.03 -0.63
C THR A 78 6.86 -31.52 -2.08
N PRO A 79 7.60 -30.43 -2.34
CA PRO A 79 7.79 -29.95 -3.70
C PRO A 79 8.44 -31.02 -4.60
N THR A 80 8.04 -31.04 -5.85
CA THR A 80 8.57 -32.01 -6.84
C THR A 80 9.89 -31.57 -7.46
N GLY A 81 10.35 -30.38 -7.19
CA GLY A 81 11.57 -29.81 -7.76
C GLY A 81 12.75 -29.90 -6.81
N ARG A 82 13.65 -28.95 -6.95
CA ARG A 82 14.91 -28.88 -6.21
C ARG A 82 14.77 -28.36 -4.78
N TYR A 83 13.57 -27.99 -4.36
CA TYR A 83 13.32 -27.41 -3.03
C TYR A 83 12.71 -28.45 -2.11
N GLU A 84 13.05 -28.37 -0.83
CA GLU A 84 12.60 -29.32 0.19
C GLU A 84 11.26 -28.91 0.81
N PHE A 85 11.00 -27.60 0.90
CA PHE A 85 9.81 -27.09 1.59
C PHE A 85 9.12 -26.01 0.76
N ALA A 86 7.80 -25.98 0.86
CA ALA A 86 6.96 -24.96 0.22
C ALA A 86 6.03 -24.34 1.27
N TYR A 87 5.82 -23.02 1.18
CA TYR A 87 4.95 -22.27 2.08
C TYR A 87 3.94 -21.47 1.27
N GLN A 88 2.70 -21.41 1.78
CA GLN A 88 1.63 -20.66 1.15
C GLN A 88 1.74 -19.18 1.52
N LEU A 89 1.75 -18.30 0.51
CA LEU A 89 1.65 -16.86 0.71
C LEU A 89 0.21 -16.46 1.01
N PRO A 90 0.00 -15.36 1.76
CA PRO A 90 -1.36 -14.86 2.00
C PRO A 90 -2.06 -14.50 0.69
N THR A 91 -3.32 -14.92 0.56
CA THR A 91 -4.14 -14.65 -0.62
C THR A 91 -5.28 -13.67 -0.34
N SER A 92 -5.61 -13.48 0.94
CA SER A 92 -6.64 -12.53 1.38
C SER A 92 -6.16 -11.81 2.64
N PRO A 93 -6.02 -10.47 2.55
CA PRO A 93 -6.17 -9.60 1.38
C PRO A 93 -5.13 -9.90 0.29
N GLU A 94 -5.38 -9.46 -0.94
CA GLU A 94 -4.51 -9.73 -2.09
C GLU A 94 -3.11 -9.17 -1.85
N LEU A 95 -2.11 -10.05 -1.91
CA LEU A 95 -0.71 -9.66 -1.79
C LEU A 95 -0.24 -9.01 -3.09
N LEU A 96 0.25 -7.78 -3.01
CA LEU A 96 0.76 -7.03 -4.17
C LEU A 96 2.27 -7.18 -4.33
N VAL A 97 3.03 -6.98 -3.24
CA VAL A 97 4.50 -7.06 -3.27
C VAL A 97 4.97 -7.82 -2.03
N LEU A 98 5.76 -8.85 -2.23
CA LEU A 98 6.45 -9.55 -1.13
C LEU A 98 7.78 -8.81 -0.90
N ASN A 99 7.92 -8.19 0.27
CA ASN A 99 9.11 -7.40 0.60
C ASN A 99 10.26 -8.29 1.07
N THR A 100 9.99 -9.13 2.07
CA THR A 100 11.00 -10.03 2.63
C THR A 100 10.34 -11.20 3.36
N VAL A 101 11.10 -12.27 3.54
CA VAL A 101 10.71 -13.39 4.40
C VAL A 101 11.82 -13.56 5.43
N THR A 102 11.44 -13.71 6.71
CA THR A 102 12.38 -13.84 7.82
C THR A 102 12.13 -15.10 8.63
N VAL A 103 13.20 -15.59 9.25
CA VAL A 103 13.17 -16.62 10.31
C VAL A 103 13.95 -16.04 11.48
N ASN A 104 13.32 -15.97 12.67
CA ASN A 104 13.92 -15.37 13.87
C ASN A 104 14.50 -13.98 13.58
N ASP A 105 13.73 -13.16 12.86
CA ASP A 105 14.07 -11.78 12.45
C ASP A 105 15.23 -11.66 11.45
N ASN A 106 15.74 -12.77 10.94
CA ASN A 106 16.82 -12.76 9.93
C ASN A 106 16.22 -13.03 8.54
N PRO A 107 16.50 -12.17 7.55
CA PRO A 107 16.04 -12.41 6.19
C PRO A 107 16.64 -13.69 5.61
N ILE A 108 15.83 -14.45 4.90
CA ILE A 108 16.24 -15.70 4.28
C ILE A 108 16.13 -15.62 2.76
N GLN A 109 16.87 -16.49 2.07
CA GLN A 109 16.75 -16.65 0.63
C GLN A 109 15.62 -17.64 0.30
N TYR A 110 14.85 -17.31 -0.69
CA TYR A 110 13.72 -18.13 -1.14
C TYR A 110 13.51 -17.96 -2.64
N ALA A 111 12.82 -18.90 -3.25
CA ALA A 111 12.29 -18.76 -4.61
C ALA A 111 10.78 -18.58 -4.52
N ARG A 112 10.22 -17.71 -5.35
CA ARG A 112 8.77 -17.50 -5.43
C ARG A 112 8.25 -17.99 -6.77
N TYR A 113 7.24 -18.85 -6.72
CA TYR A 113 6.50 -19.29 -7.89
C TYR A 113 5.00 -19.19 -7.59
N GLY A 114 4.34 -18.31 -8.30
CA GLY A 114 2.91 -18.04 -8.10
C GLY A 114 2.61 -17.51 -6.70
N ASP A 115 1.75 -18.21 -5.99
CA ASP A 115 1.31 -17.86 -4.63
C ASP A 115 2.08 -18.61 -3.53
N LYS A 116 3.23 -19.21 -3.87
CA LYS A 116 4.03 -20.02 -2.93
C LYS A 116 5.47 -19.55 -2.92
N ILE A 117 6.14 -19.79 -1.78
CA ILE A 117 7.59 -19.64 -1.67
C ILE A 117 8.20 -21.01 -1.38
N PHE A 118 9.41 -21.20 -1.83
CA PHE A 118 10.16 -22.46 -1.77
C PHE A 118 11.53 -22.23 -1.14
N VAL A 119 11.89 -23.11 -0.22
CA VAL A 119 13.18 -23.03 0.50
C VAL A 119 13.75 -24.44 0.67
N ASN A 120 15.11 -24.53 0.85
CA ASN A 120 15.81 -25.78 1.11
C ASN A 120 16.12 -26.00 2.58
N SER A 121 15.85 -24.99 3.42
CA SER A 121 16.03 -25.06 4.86
C SER A 121 14.75 -24.56 5.52
N TYR A 122 14.71 -24.60 6.84
CA TYR A 122 13.60 -24.01 7.60
C TYR A 122 12.29 -24.76 7.37
N GLY A 123 12.27 -26.04 7.71
CA GLY A 123 11.06 -26.87 7.70
C GLY A 123 10.15 -26.61 8.90
N SER A 124 9.43 -27.66 9.34
CA SER A 124 8.38 -27.56 10.33
C SER A 124 8.82 -27.01 11.70
N THR A 125 10.12 -27.00 11.99
CA THR A 125 10.65 -26.47 13.24
C THR A 125 10.85 -24.96 13.24
N ASN A 126 10.69 -24.30 12.10
CA ASN A 126 10.93 -22.87 11.94
C ASN A 126 9.66 -22.14 11.57
N THR A 127 9.53 -20.91 12.07
CA THR A 127 8.43 -20.01 11.74
C THR A 127 8.91 -19.01 10.68
N LEU A 128 8.32 -19.09 9.50
CA LEU A 128 8.60 -18.13 8.42
C LEU A 128 7.59 -17.00 8.50
N ILE A 129 8.09 -15.76 8.51
CA ILE A 129 7.26 -14.56 8.54
C ILE A 129 7.47 -13.78 7.25
N ALA A 130 6.40 -13.56 6.50
CA ALA A 130 6.41 -12.72 5.30
C ALA A 130 6.04 -11.29 5.66
N ASP A 131 6.83 -10.34 5.16
CA ASP A 131 6.55 -8.89 5.20
C ASP A 131 6.14 -8.51 3.79
N TYR A 132 4.94 -7.95 3.62
CA TYR A 132 4.38 -7.75 2.28
C TYR A 132 3.43 -6.56 2.24
N ILE A 133 3.27 -6.00 1.02
CA ILE A 133 2.27 -4.97 0.71
C ILE A 133 1.03 -5.69 0.20
N PHE A 134 -0.13 -5.29 0.72
CA PHE A 134 -1.41 -5.89 0.32
C PHE A 134 -2.38 -4.83 -0.19
N ARG A 135 -3.45 -5.30 -0.86
CA ARG A 135 -4.54 -4.44 -1.37
C ARG A 135 -5.40 -4.01 -0.17
N GLN A 136 -5.10 -2.81 0.37
CA GLN A 136 -5.83 -2.23 1.49
C GLN A 136 -7.17 -1.63 1.02
N VAL A 137 -8.16 -1.65 1.88
CA VAL A 137 -9.49 -1.08 1.61
C VAL A 137 -9.45 0.45 1.67
N GLU A 138 -10.32 1.10 0.90
CA GLU A 138 -10.34 2.56 0.73
C GLU A 138 -10.58 3.32 2.04
N ALA A 139 -11.35 2.73 2.95
CA ALA A 139 -11.64 3.31 4.27
C ALA A 139 -10.38 3.58 5.10
N GLU A 140 -9.31 2.81 4.85
CA GLU A 140 -8.07 2.88 5.61
C GLU A 140 -7.01 3.77 4.95
N PHE A 141 -7.33 4.41 3.81
CA PHE A 141 -6.36 5.27 3.11
C PHE A 141 -6.18 6.59 3.86
N PRO A 142 -4.95 6.97 4.22
CA PRO A 142 -4.69 8.31 4.74
C PRO A 142 -4.93 9.38 3.67
N GLU A 143 -5.25 10.60 4.10
CA GLU A 143 -5.56 11.70 3.20
C GLU A 143 -4.41 12.02 2.23
N TYR A 144 -3.16 11.93 2.70
CA TYR A 144 -1.98 12.18 1.84
C TYR A 144 -1.90 11.18 0.67
N PHE A 145 -2.30 9.94 0.91
CA PHE A 145 -2.33 8.91 -0.14
C PHE A 145 -3.53 9.10 -1.07
N LYS A 146 -4.71 9.39 -0.49
CA LYS A 146 -5.94 9.63 -1.29
C LYS A 146 -5.71 10.74 -2.32
N LEU A 147 -5.10 11.85 -1.89
CA LEU A 147 -4.86 12.99 -2.79
C LEU A 147 -3.90 12.60 -3.92
N ALA A 148 -2.84 11.85 -3.63
CA ALA A 148 -1.92 11.36 -4.65
C ALA A 148 -2.64 10.46 -5.67
N LEU A 149 -3.48 9.56 -5.17
CA LEU A 149 -4.27 8.65 -6.01
C LEU A 149 -5.26 9.43 -6.89
N GLN A 150 -5.92 10.46 -6.33
CA GLN A 150 -6.87 11.30 -7.06
C GLN A 150 -6.17 12.04 -8.22
N TYR A 151 -4.96 12.58 -8.01
CA TYR A 151 -4.21 13.23 -9.09
C TYR A 151 -3.81 12.23 -10.18
N LYS A 152 -3.40 11.02 -9.81
CA LYS A 152 -3.07 9.97 -10.79
C LYS A 152 -4.29 9.57 -11.62
N LEU A 153 -5.45 9.45 -10.98
CA LEU A 153 -6.71 9.16 -11.66
C LEU A 153 -7.13 10.34 -12.55
N ALA A 154 -6.97 11.58 -12.07
CA ALA A 154 -7.29 12.78 -12.85
C ALA A 154 -6.49 12.84 -14.16
N ALA A 155 -5.22 12.41 -14.13
CA ALA A 155 -4.41 12.33 -15.36
C ALA A 155 -5.02 11.34 -16.37
N ILE A 156 -5.53 10.20 -15.90
CA ILE A 156 -6.22 9.22 -16.76
C ILE A 156 -7.51 9.82 -17.35
N PHE A 157 -8.33 10.46 -16.50
CA PHE A 157 -9.57 11.09 -16.94
C PHE A 157 -9.30 12.27 -17.89
N ALA A 158 -8.21 13.02 -17.66
CA ALA A 158 -7.81 14.10 -18.57
C ALA A 158 -7.56 13.58 -19.99
N GLY A 159 -6.97 12.40 -20.11
CA GLY A 159 -6.72 11.76 -21.39
C GLY A 159 -7.95 11.15 -22.02
N SER A 160 -8.71 10.38 -21.24
CA SER A 160 -9.82 9.57 -21.75
C SER A 160 -11.12 10.36 -21.90
N VAL A 161 -11.37 11.34 -21.03
CA VAL A 161 -12.62 12.11 -20.99
C VAL A 161 -12.42 13.51 -21.60
N ALA A 162 -11.50 14.30 -21.03
CA ALA A 162 -11.25 15.67 -21.49
C ALA A 162 -10.46 15.73 -22.81
N ARG A 163 -9.67 14.70 -23.11
CA ARG A 163 -8.80 14.61 -24.29
C ARG A 163 -7.83 15.79 -24.39
N ASP A 164 -7.28 16.19 -23.26
CA ASP A 164 -6.42 17.37 -23.12
C ASP A 164 -5.01 16.94 -22.70
N ALA A 165 -4.07 17.01 -23.64
CA ALA A 165 -2.68 16.59 -23.44
C ALA A 165 -1.95 17.45 -22.39
N GLN A 166 -2.28 18.75 -22.32
CA GLN A 166 -1.67 19.65 -21.33
C GLN A 166 -2.14 19.30 -19.93
N MET A 167 -3.43 19.01 -19.78
CA MET A 167 -4.04 18.60 -18.51
C MET A 167 -3.46 17.26 -18.03
N ILE A 168 -3.23 16.30 -18.93
CA ILE A 168 -2.55 15.04 -18.60
C ILE A 168 -1.19 15.34 -17.95
N GLN A 169 -0.37 16.15 -18.62
CA GLN A 169 0.98 16.50 -18.15
C GLN A 169 0.93 17.17 -16.77
N GLN A 170 -0.01 18.08 -16.57
CA GLN A 170 -0.18 18.77 -15.29
C GLN A 170 -0.52 17.80 -14.18
N PHE A 171 -1.51 16.94 -14.36
CA PHE A 171 -1.93 15.99 -13.32
C PHE A 171 -0.90 14.88 -13.08
N GLU A 172 -0.15 14.46 -14.11
CA GLU A 172 0.97 13.53 -13.92
C GLU A 172 2.04 14.16 -13.01
N THR A 173 2.38 15.42 -13.26
CA THR A 173 3.36 16.15 -12.45
C THR A 173 2.86 16.34 -11.01
N LEU A 174 1.61 16.75 -10.83
CA LEU A 174 0.99 16.92 -9.51
C LEU A 174 0.94 15.58 -8.78
N GLY A 175 0.58 14.52 -9.47
CA GLY A 175 0.49 13.17 -8.90
C GLY A 175 1.85 12.66 -8.43
N GLU A 176 2.91 12.84 -9.23
CA GLU A 176 4.26 12.42 -8.81
C GLU A 176 4.76 13.24 -7.62
N ASN A 177 4.52 14.56 -7.62
CA ASN A 177 4.90 15.42 -6.50
C ASN A 177 4.14 15.03 -5.24
N GLN A 178 2.83 14.82 -5.33
CA GLN A 178 2.03 14.41 -4.17
C GLN A 178 2.42 13.01 -3.68
N MET A 179 2.75 12.11 -4.59
CA MET A 179 3.23 10.76 -4.23
C MET A 179 4.53 10.85 -3.43
N ARG A 180 5.45 11.75 -3.81
CA ARG A 180 6.70 11.99 -3.10
C ARG A 180 6.43 12.56 -1.68
N ILE A 181 5.50 13.52 -1.59
CA ILE A 181 5.08 14.09 -0.29
C ILE A 181 4.46 12.99 0.59
N ALA A 182 3.57 12.17 0.02
CA ALA A 182 2.90 11.09 0.74
C ALA A 182 3.90 10.09 1.31
N LYS A 183 4.91 9.71 0.52
CA LYS A 183 5.99 8.80 0.98
C LYS A 183 6.77 9.41 2.16
N ASN A 184 7.06 10.70 2.08
CA ASN A 184 7.79 11.39 3.16
C ASN A 184 6.96 11.39 4.46
N ILE A 185 5.66 11.71 4.38
CA ILE A 185 4.76 11.73 5.54
C ILE A 185 4.68 10.32 6.15
N ASP A 186 4.42 9.31 5.32
CA ASP A 186 4.33 7.92 5.77
C ASP A 186 5.62 7.47 6.47
N SER A 187 6.79 7.87 5.93
CA SER A 187 8.08 7.52 6.51
C SER A 187 8.30 8.17 7.87
N GLN A 188 7.76 9.38 8.10
CA GLN A 188 7.89 10.11 9.36
C GLN A 188 7.04 9.52 10.49
N GLU A 189 6.09 8.67 10.18
CA GLU A 189 5.26 7.98 11.19
C GLU A 189 6.03 6.90 11.96
N VAL A 190 7.28 6.64 11.62
CA VAL A 190 8.16 5.77 12.44
C VAL A 190 8.57 6.54 13.68
N THR A 191 8.39 5.92 14.84
CA THR A 191 8.96 6.43 16.07
C THR A 191 10.46 6.65 15.85
N ASN A 192 10.93 7.88 15.98
CA ASN A 192 12.35 8.17 15.95
C ASN A 192 13.02 7.39 17.08
N SER A 193 13.61 6.23 16.75
CA SER A 193 14.52 5.61 17.68
C SER A 193 15.69 6.57 17.86
N VAL A 194 15.77 7.18 19.01
CA VAL A 194 16.91 8.02 19.37
C VAL A 194 18.14 7.18 19.13
N LEU A 195 18.96 7.61 18.17
CA LEU A 195 20.25 6.98 17.92
C LEU A 195 20.99 6.92 19.26
N ASN A 196 21.14 5.73 19.79
CA ASN A 196 21.79 5.55 21.09
C ASN A 196 23.29 5.73 20.88
N THR A 197 23.71 6.99 20.91
CA THR A 197 25.12 7.36 20.71
C THR A 197 26.01 6.92 21.87
N LYS A 198 25.45 6.33 22.92
CA LYS A 198 26.20 5.84 24.08
C LYS A 198 27.30 4.82 23.69
N ARG A 199 27.04 4.03 22.64
CA ARG A 199 28.03 3.03 22.17
C ARG A 199 29.29 3.71 21.61
N PHE A 200 29.12 4.78 20.85
CA PHE A 200 30.24 5.50 20.25
C PHE A 200 31.07 6.28 21.28
N ILE A 201 30.44 6.69 22.38
CA ILE A 201 31.12 7.40 23.45
C ILE A 201 31.91 6.43 24.34
N GLN A 202 31.38 5.24 24.59
CA GLN A 202 32.08 4.20 25.39
C GLN A 202 33.32 3.65 24.68
N ASP A 203 33.27 3.48 23.37
CA ASP A 203 34.42 3.01 22.60
C ASP A 203 35.57 4.03 22.58
N ARG A 204 35.28 5.33 22.65
CA ARG A 204 36.31 6.38 22.76
C ARG A 204 36.97 6.45 24.13
N LEU A 205 36.20 6.12 25.17
CA LEU A 205 36.69 6.16 26.55
C LEU A 205 37.55 4.93 26.91
N THR A 206 37.34 3.80 26.20
CA THR A 206 38.10 2.58 26.45
C THR A 206 39.40 2.51 25.66
N THR A 207 39.62 3.34 24.62
CA THR A 207 40.83 3.30 23.80
C THR A 207 41.89 4.34 24.25
N GLY A 208 41.65 5.10 25.30
CA GLY A 208 42.52 6.17 25.77
C GLY A 208 43.33 5.83 27.04
N GLY A 209 43.75 4.59 27.18
CA GLY A 209 44.53 4.17 28.33
C GLY A 209 45.96 3.76 27.95
N TYR A 210 46.86 4.70 27.91
CA TYR A 210 48.32 4.54 28.08
C TYR A 210 48.83 5.70 28.90
#